data_bbc952183ed5137b347a0241fb948b60
#
_entry.id   bbc952183ed5137b347a0241fb948b60
#
_cell.length_a   1.000
_cell.length_b   1.000
_cell.length_c   1.000
_cell.angle_alpha   90.00
_cell.angle_beta   90.00
_cell.angle_gamma   90.00
#
_symmetry.space_group_name_H-M   'P 1'
#
loop_
_entity.id
_entity.type
_entity.pdbx_description
1 polymer ?
#
loop_
_entity_poly.entity_id
_entity_poly.type
_entity_poly.pdbx_seq_one_letter_code
_entity_poly.pdbx_strand_id
1 'polypeptide(L)'
;ELSLAIQLEKFNEAIETAQLLIFVNPDKKEYWKQLSGLYYTQDDDNESLAGLELAYEQNTLTKEKEYLDLSRYYLYKNLPQKAIKTIQYGINAGIINETKKNYELLADSYFILKDRAKGIEYLQESLRLESDPNTAFKIGRFAFEEEDWKTAFKYLLEAKKLNYEKNPGRLDILMGISLYELNDYESANTYFTKALSFDDTKISAEGWISYLKDISNGLVK
;
A
#
# COMPACT_ATOMS: atom_id res chain seq x y z
N GLU A 1 32.88 25.13 6.32
CA GLU A 1 31.79 26.09 6.54
C GLU A 1 30.44 25.38 6.60
N LEU A 2 30.04 24.58 5.59
CA LEU A 2 28.75 23.85 5.58
C LEU A 2 28.52 23.01 6.82
N SER A 3 29.49 22.14 7.18
CA SER A 3 29.36 21.27 8.37
C SER A 3 29.25 22.06 9.67
N LEU A 4 29.92 23.20 9.77
CA LEU A 4 29.85 24.07 10.93
C LEU A 4 28.50 24.78 11.03
N ALA A 5 27.95 25.24 9.90
CA ALA A 5 26.63 25.86 9.85
C ALA A 5 25.53 24.86 10.27
N ILE A 6 25.64 23.60 9.81
CA ILE A 6 24.73 22.50 10.24
C ILE A 6 24.85 22.24 11.73
N GLN A 7 26.07 22.16 12.29
CA GLN A 7 26.28 21.92 13.73
C GLN A 7 25.77 23.05 14.61
N LEU A 8 25.78 24.28 14.11
CA LEU A 8 25.27 25.46 14.80
C LEU A 8 23.77 25.71 14.55
N GLU A 9 23.10 24.78 13.86
CA GLU A 9 21.66 24.87 13.50
C GLU A 9 21.31 26.14 12.68
N LYS A 10 22.30 26.72 12.00
CA LYS A 10 22.14 27.85 11.10
C LYS A 10 21.68 27.38 9.72
N PHE A 11 20.47 26.84 9.66
CA PHE A 11 20.00 26.13 8.46
C PHE A 11 19.98 26.97 7.19
N ASN A 12 19.61 28.26 7.27
CA ASN A 12 19.61 29.15 6.10
C ASN A 12 21.03 29.37 5.56
N GLU A 13 22.00 29.64 6.44
CA GLU A 13 23.42 29.77 6.04
C GLU A 13 23.96 28.45 5.45
N ALA A 14 23.51 27.30 6.02
CA ALA A 14 23.89 25.98 5.53
C ALA A 14 23.30 25.70 4.14
N ILE A 15 22.05 26.07 3.86
CA ILE A 15 21.40 25.93 2.56
C ILE A 15 22.12 26.76 1.50
N GLU A 16 22.35 28.05 1.76
CA GLU A 16 23.09 28.94 0.85
C GLU A 16 24.51 28.40 0.55
N THR A 17 25.20 27.94 1.60
CA THR A 17 26.55 27.35 1.44
C THR A 17 26.48 26.05 0.61
N ALA A 18 25.49 25.18 0.83
CA ALA A 18 25.32 23.95 0.07
C ALA A 18 25.01 24.24 -1.41
N GLN A 19 24.15 25.23 -1.71
CA GLN A 19 23.84 25.67 -3.07
C GLN A 19 25.08 26.22 -3.79
N LEU A 20 25.89 27.05 -3.12
CA LEU A 20 27.16 27.55 -3.67
C LEU A 20 28.14 26.41 -3.95
N LEU A 21 28.26 25.44 -3.03
CA LEU A 21 29.14 24.29 -3.22
C LEU A 21 28.70 23.41 -4.40
N ILE A 22 27.38 23.24 -4.60
CA ILE A 22 26.81 22.53 -5.74
C ILE A 22 27.11 23.30 -7.04
N PHE A 23 26.95 24.62 -7.05
CA PHE A 23 27.27 25.45 -8.22
C PHE A 23 28.73 25.30 -8.65
N VAL A 24 29.66 25.28 -7.69
CA VAL A 24 31.11 25.16 -7.96
C VAL A 24 31.48 23.72 -8.34
N ASN A 25 30.82 22.72 -7.77
CA ASN A 25 31.18 21.31 -7.96
C ASN A 25 29.91 20.43 -8.02
N PRO A 26 29.17 20.47 -9.14
CA PRO A 26 27.87 19.80 -9.28
C PRO A 26 27.95 18.26 -9.20
N ASP A 27 29.10 17.68 -9.53
CA ASP A 27 29.31 16.23 -9.51
C ASP A 27 29.50 15.67 -8.09
N LYS A 28 29.66 16.53 -7.09
CA LYS A 28 29.87 16.11 -5.71
C LYS A 28 28.55 15.78 -5.04
N LYS A 29 28.23 14.51 -5.11
CA LYS A 29 26.98 13.89 -4.64
C LYS A 29 26.60 14.25 -3.20
N GLU A 30 27.59 14.42 -2.32
CA GLU A 30 27.41 14.73 -0.91
C GLU A 30 26.68 16.05 -0.66
N TYR A 31 26.94 17.05 -1.51
CA TYR A 31 26.31 18.36 -1.35
C TYR A 31 24.81 18.35 -1.65
N TRP A 32 24.41 17.61 -2.69
CA TRP A 32 22.99 17.40 -3.01
C TRP A 32 22.23 16.73 -1.88
N LYS A 33 22.85 15.70 -1.27
CA LYS A 33 22.29 14.99 -0.15
C LYS A 33 22.14 15.86 1.11
N GLN A 34 23.16 16.68 1.40
CA GLN A 34 23.13 17.62 2.52
C GLN A 34 22.06 18.71 2.30
N LEU A 35 21.94 19.24 1.10
CA LEU A 35 20.90 20.22 0.74
C LEU A 35 19.49 19.63 0.94
N SER A 36 19.25 18.43 0.44
CA SER A 36 17.97 17.74 0.62
C SER A 36 17.64 17.55 2.11
N GLY A 37 18.62 17.12 2.92
CA GLY A 37 18.44 16.97 4.37
C GLY A 37 18.13 18.28 5.08
N LEU A 38 18.75 19.39 4.65
CA LEU A 38 18.50 20.72 5.22
C LEU A 38 17.07 21.21 4.93
N TYR A 39 16.57 21.04 3.72
CA TYR A 39 15.18 21.38 3.39
C TYR A 39 14.18 20.54 4.20
N TYR A 40 14.49 19.26 4.41
CA TYR A 40 13.66 18.39 5.25
C TYR A 40 13.56 18.87 6.70
N THR A 41 14.64 19.45 7.26
CA THR A 41 14.63 19.97 8.64
C THR A 41 13.86 21.27 8.80
N GLN A 42 13.59 21.99 7.71
CA GLN A 42 12.83 23.24 7.72
C GLN A 42 11.33 23.08 7.43
N ASP A 43 10.82 21.83 7.38
CA ASP A 43 9.43 21.53 7.03
C ASP A 43 9.00 22.08 5.65
N ASP A 44 9.96 22.35 4.76
CA ASP A 44 9.66 22.70 3.38
C ASP A 44 9.58 21.44 2.52
N ASP A 45 8.38 20.87 2.48
CA ASP A 45 8.09 19.63 1.75
C ASP A 45 8.40 19.70 0.25
N ASN A 46 8.29 20.88 -0.39
CA ASN A 46 8.51 21.02 -1.82
C ASN A 46 10.00 21.02 -2.13
N GLU A 47 10.77 21.81 -1.40
CA GLU A 47 12.22 21.90 -1.55
C GLU A 47 12.90 20.59 -1.12
N SER A 48 12.38 19.94 -0.06
CA SER A 48 12.85 18.62 0.37
C SER A 48 12.64 17.56 -0.71
N LEU A 49 11.46 17.54 -1.35
CA LEU A 49 11.18 16.64 -2.47
C LEU A 49 12.12 16.94 -3.64
N ALA A 50 12.27 18.21 -4.03
CA ALA A 50 13.15 18.62 -5.13
C ALA A 50 14.60 18.19 -4.88
N GLY A 51 15.09 18.36 -3.65
CA GLY A 51 16.42 17.92 -3.25
C GLY A 51 16.60 16.40 -3.33
N LEU A 52 15.60 15.63 -2.86
CA LEU A 52 15.62 14.16 -2.96
C LEU A 52 15.50 13.68 -4.41
N GLU A 53 14.66 14.29 -5.24
CA GLU A 53 14.58 13.99 -6.67
C GLU A 53 15.92 14.20 -7.37
N LEU A 54 16.53 15.34 -7.11
CA LEU A 54 17.82 15.68 -7.70
C LEU A 54 18.92 14.70 -7.24
N ALA A 55 18.93 14.37 -5.95
CA ALA A 55 19.83 13.34 -5.42
C ALA A 55 19.60 11.97 -6.07
N TYR A 56 18.36 11.61 -6.36
CA TYR A 56 18.00 10.38 -7.06
C TYR A 56 18.48 10.40 -8.52
N GLU A 57 18.24 11.48 -9.26
CA GLU A 57 18.69 11.65 -10.66
C GLU A 57 20.21 11.61 -10.79
N GLN A 58 20.91 12.15 -9.80
CA GLN A 58 22.39 12.11 -9.73
C GLN A 58 22.94 10.76 -9.23
N ASN A 59 22.07 9.75 -8.98
CA ASN A 59 22.45 8.47 -8.41
C ASN A 59 23.24 8.59 -7.11
N THR A 60 22.83 9.52 -6.24
CA THR A 60 23.50 9.77 -4.96
C THR A 60 22.83 9.08 -3.79
N LEU A 61 21.58 8.64 -3.95
CA LEU A 61 20.88 7.88 -2.95
C LEU A 61 21.47 6.48 -2.86
N THR A 62 21.85 6.06 -1.67
CA THR A 62 22.53 4.76 -1.44
C THR A 62 21.86 3.92 -0.36
N LYS A 63 20.91 4.50 0.38
CA LYS A 63 20.25 3.83 1.51
C LYS A 63 18.79 3.56 1.20
N GLU A 64 18.31 2.41 1.65
CA GLU A 64 16.89 2.02 1.57
C GLU A 64 15.95 3.14 2.02
N LYS A 65 16.24 3.74 3.19
CA LYS A 65 15.41 4.81 3.75
C LYS A 65 15.24 5.99 2.78
N GLU A 66 16.29 6.39 2.08
CA GLU A 66 16.28 7.54 1.16
C GLU A 66 15.32 7.28 -0.03
N TYR A 67 15.34 6.06 -0.59
CA TYR A 67 14.44 5.64 -1.65
C TYR A 67 12.97 5.54 -1.17
N LEU A 68 12.77 5.00 0.03
CA LEU A 68 11.44 4.87 0.60
C LEU A 68 10.85 6.23 0.97
N ASP A 69 11.64 7.15 1.51
CA ASP A 69 11.18 8.51 1.82
C ASP A 69 10.83 9.27 0.54
N LEU A 70 11.67 9.22 -0.49
CA LEU A 70 11.34 9.79 -1.81
C LEU A 70 10.04 9.21 -2.36
N SER A 71 9.86 7.89 -2.28
CA SER A 71 8.65 7.22 -2.76
C SER A 71 7.40 7.68 -2.01
N ARG A 72 7.48 7.85 -0.68
CA ARG A 72 6.38 8.38 0.14
C ARG A 72 6.06 9.83 -0.20
N TYR A 73 7.07 10.66 -0.46
CA TYR A 73 6.85 12.03 -0.95
C TYR A 73 6.14 12.04 -2.30
N TYR A 74 6.52 11.18 -3.24
CA TYR A 74 5.80 11.04 -4.50
C TYR A 74 4.34 10.66 -4.30
N LEU A 75 4.04 9.73 -3.38
CA LEU A 75 2.66 9.37 -3.07
C LEU A 75 1.88 10.53 -2.43
N TYR A 76 2.50 11.25 -1.50
CA TYR A 76 1.93 12.44 -0.90
C TYR A 76 1.58 13.53 -1.94
N LYS A 77 2.44 13.70 -2.94
CA LYS A 77 2.21 14.62 -4.08
C LYS A 77 1.33 14.01 -5.19
N ASN A 78 0.71 12.86 -4.93
CA ASN A 78 -0.13 12.14 -5.91
C ASN A 78 0.61 11.80 -7.22
N LEU A 79 1.86 11.38 -7.11
CA LEU A 79 2.73 10.95 -8.21
C LEU A 79 3.06 9.44 -8.11
N PRO A 80 2.04 8.54 -8.14
CA PRO A 80 2.25 7.12 -7.87
C PRO A 80 3.19 6.43 -8.87
N GLN A 81 3.22 6.88 -10.13
CA GLN A 81 4.12 6.31 -11.13
C GLN A 81 5.59 6.53 -10.80
N LYS A 82 5.94 7.73 -10.26
CA LYS A 82 7.31 8.01 -9.79
C LYS A 82 7.66 7.15 -8.57
N ALA A 83 6.73 7.03 -7.61
CA ALA A 83 6.90 6.17 -6.44
C ALA A 83 7.17 4.71 -6.83
N ILE A 84 6.34 4.15 -7.72
CA ILE A 84 6.51 2.78 -8.22
C ILE A 84 7.89 2.59 -8.85
N LYS A 85 8.28 3.49 -9.76
CA LYS A 85 9.60 3.41 -10.44
C LYS A 85 10.75 3.45 -9.43
N THR A 86 10.67 4.32 -8.43
CA THR A 86 11.71 4.48 -7.41
C THR A 86 11.82 3.23 -6.54
N ILE A 87 10.70 2.65 -6.09
CA ILE A 87 10.69 1.43 -5.27
C ILE A 87 11.21 0.23 -6.09
N GLN A 88 10.70 0.05 -7.31
CA GLN A 88 11.14 -1.05 -8.19
C GLN A 88 12.62 -0.96 -8.53
N TYR A 89 13.11 0.24 -8.85
CA TYR A 89 14.54 0.43 -9.05
C TYR A 89 15.35 0.05 -7.82
N GLY A 90 14.93 0.50 -6.64
CA GLY A 90 15.61 0.19 -5.38
C GLY A 90 15.63 -1.30 -5.06
N ILE A 91 14.52 -2.02 -5.31
CA ILE A 91 14.44 -3.48 -5.15
C ILE A 91 15.38 -4.17 -6.16
N ASN A 92 15.30 -3.82 -7.43
CA ASN A 92 16.12 -4.43 -8.48
C ASN A 92 17.62 -4.18 -8.30
N ALA A 93 17.99 -3.04 -7.71
CA ALA A 93 19.37 -2.70 -7.37
C ALA A 93 19.85 -3.32 -6.05
N GLY A 94 19.00 -4.05 -5.34
CA GLY A 94 19.31 -4.62 -4.02
C GLY A 94 19.49 -3.59 -2.91
N ILE A 95 19.00 -2.35 -3.11
CA ILE A 95 19.06 -1.27 -2.12
C ILE A 95 17.86 -1.33 -1.17
N ILE A 96 16.66 -1.59 -1.71
CA ILE A 96 15.44 -1.81 -0.94
C ILE A 96 15.28 -3.32 -0.70
N ASN A 97 15.17 -3.71 0.57
CA ASN A 97 14.94 -5.09 0.93
C ASN A 97 13.52 -5.53 0.55
N GLU A 98 13.40 -6.78 0.11
CA GLU A 98 12.11 -7.42 -0.14
C GLU A 98 11.44 -7.79 1.19
N THR A 99 10.72 -6.83 1.77
CA THR A 99 10.00 -7.00 3.02
C THR A 99 8.50 -6.87 2.80
N LYS A 100 7.69 -7.43 3.69
CA LYS A 100 6.23 -7.24 3.71
C LYS A 100 5.85 -5.76 3.54
N LYS A 101 6.45 -4.88 4.35
CA LYS A 101 6.14 -3.44 4.35
C LYS A 101 6.47 -2.76 3.03
N ASN A 102 7.56 -3.14 2.39
CA ASN A 102 8.00 -2.52 1.13
C ASN A 102 7.13 -3.00 -0.05
N TYR A 103 6.70 -4.26 -0.04
CA TYR A 103 5.70 -4.74 -1.00
C TYR A 103 4.31 -4.14 -0.75
N GLU A 104 3.90 -3.93 0.49
CA GLU A 104 2.65 -3.22 0.80
C GLU A 104 2.68 -1.77 0.30
N LEU A 105 3.80 -1.06 0.47
CA LEU A 105 3.97 0.30 -0.07
C LEU A 105 3.89 0.31 -1.61
N LEU A 106 4.49 -0.67 -2.26
CA LEU A 106 4.42 -0.81 -3.72
C LEU A 106 2.99 -1.14 -4.16
N ALA A 107 2.30 -2.04 -3.47
CA ALA A 107 0.90 -2.35 -3.71
C ALA A 107 0.00 -1.11 -3.56
N ASP A 108 0.16 -0.34 -2.48
CA ASP A 108 -0.59 0.89 -2.25
C ASP A 108 -0.34 1.92 -3.36
N SER A 109 0.89 2.00 -3.87
CA SER A 109 1.23 2.87 -5.00
C SER A 109 0.45 2.47 -6.27
N TYR A 110 0.31 1.17 -6.53
CA TYR A 110 -0.49 0.66 -7.65
C TYR A 110 -2.00 0.88 -7.44
N PHE A 111 -2.51 0.77 -6.20
CA PHE A 111 -3.92 1.09 -5.92
C PHE A 111 -4.24 2.57 -6.14
N ILE A 112 -3.32 3.48 -5.77
CA ILE A 112 -3.45 4.91 -6.07
C ILE A 112 -3.45 5.14 -7.58
N LEU A 113 -2.62 4.41 -8.33
CA LEU A 113 -2.57 4.43 -9.80
C LEU A 113 -3.81 3.79 -10.44
N LYS A 114 -4.69 3.15 -9.65
CA LYS A 114 -5.87 2.36 -10.09
C LYS A 114 -5.51 1.08 -10.87
N ASP A 115 -4.28 0.62 -10.82
CA ASP A 115 -3.86 -0.69 -11.33
C ASP A 115 -4.03 -1.74 -10.22
N ARG A 116 -5.29 -2.15 -10.03
CA ARG A 116 -5.65 -3.08 -8.94
C ARG A 116 -5.03 -4.46 -9.12
N ALA A 117 -4.89 -4.93 -10.34
CA ALA A 117 -4.32 -6.23 -10.61
C ALA A 117 -2.88 -6.32 -10.08
N LYS A 118 -2.03 -5.33 -10.39
CA LYS A 118 -0.68 -5.26 -9.84
C LYS A 118 -0.65 -4.99 -8.34
N GLY A 119 -1.56 -4.19 -7.83
CA GLY A 119 -1.70 -3.97 -6.39
C GLY A 119 -1.97 -5.28 -5.64
N ILE A 120 -2.87 -6.13 -6.16
CA ILE A 120 -3.15 -7.46 -5.60
C ILE A 120 -1.92 -8.37 -5.70
N GLU A 121 -1.22 -8.39 -6.84
CA GLU A 121 0.01 -9.18 -7.04
C GLU A 121 1.06 -8.86 -5.97
N TYR A 122 1.36 -7.59 -5.71
CA TYR A 122 2.32 -7.19 -4.68
C TYR A 122 1.84 -7.45 -3.25
N LEU A 123 0.53 -7.38 -2.98
CA LEU A 123 0.00 -7.83 -1.69
C LEU A 123 0.14 -9.35 -1.50
N GLN A 124 0.02 -10.13 -2.57
CA GLN A 124 0.25 -11.58 -2.51
C GLN A 124 1.72 -11.89 -2.19
N GLU A 125 2.67 -11.16 -2.80
CA GLU A 125 4.09 -11.28 -2.43
C GLU A 125 4.35 -10.87 -0.98
N SER A 126 3.73 -9.79 -0.50
CA SER A 126 3.78 -9.37 0.91
C SER A 126 3.28 -10.48 1.85
N LEU A 127 2.13 -11.08 1.53
CA LEU A 127 1.53 -12.16 2.33
C LEU A 127 2.38 -13.45 2.32
N ARG A 128 3.08 -13.73 1.21
CA ARG A 128 4.01 -14.86 1.09
C ARG A 128 5.21 -14.72 2.01
N LEU A 129 5.69 -13.50 2.22
CA LEU A 129 6.82 -13.23 3.13
C LEU A 129 6.40 -13.32 4.60
N GLU A 130 5.22 -12.84 4.93
CA GLU A 130 4.71 -12.85 6.31
C GLU A 130 3.18 -12.94 6.29
N SER A 131 2.65 -14.02 6.86
CA SER A 131 1.20 -14.24 6.98
C SER A 131 0.57 -13.17 7.88
N ASP A 132 -0.45 -12.48 7.35
CA ASP A 132 -1.17 -11.43 8.06
C ASP A 132 -2.66 -11.43 7.66
N PRO A 133 -3.57 -11.55 8.64
CA PRO A 133 -5.01 -11.59 8.38
C PRO A 133 -5.52 -10.32 7.71
N ASN A 134 -4.94 -9.15 8.00
CA ASN A 134 -5.37 -7.89 7.39
C ASN A 134 -4.96 -7.81 5.91
N THR A 135 -3.76 -8.28 5.59
CA THR A 135 -3.27 -8.33 4.20
C THR A 135 -4.09 -9.33 3.40
N ALA A 136 -4.38 -10.53 3.94
CA ALA A 136 -5.25 -11.50 3.30
C ALA A 136 -6.66 -10.94 3.06
N PHE A 137 -7.26 -10.29 4.07
CA PHE A 137 -8.56 -9.62 3.92
C PHE A 137 -8.52 -8.51 2.85
N LYS A 138 -7.46 -7.71 2.81
CA LYS A 138 -7.27 -6.63 1.82
C LYS A 138 -7.23 -7.18 0.40
N ILE A 139 -6.50 -8.28 0.17
CA ILE A 139 -6.47 -8.98 -1.12
C ILE A 139 -7.88 -9.48 -1.49
N GLY A 140 -8.53 -10.20 -0.58
CA GLY A 140 -9.87 -10.74 -0.82
C GLY A 140 -10.90 -9.65 -1.14
N ARG A 141 -10.85 -8.50 -0.43
CA ARG A 141 -11.72 -7.37 -0.68
C ARG A 141 -11.47 -6.71 -2.05
N PHE A 142 -10.23 -6.52 -2.45
CA PHE A 142 -9.94 -5.95 -3.76
C PHE A 142 -10.31 -6.92 -4.89
N ALA A 143 -10.05 -8.21 -4.75
CA ALA A 143 -10.51 -9.21 -5.71
C ALA A 143 -12.05 -9.24 -5.82
N PHE A 144 -12.75 -9.07 -4.69
CA PHE A 144 -14.21 -8.94 -4.65
C PHE A 144 -14.70 -7.70 -5.42
N GLU A 145 -14.04 -6.55 -5.26
CA GLU A 145 -14.36 -5.31 -5.99
C GLU A 145 -14.12 -5.43 -7.51
N GLU A 146 -13.23 -6.34 -7.93
CA GLU A 146 -12.97 -6.67 -9.34
C GLU A 146 -13.81 -7.86 -9.84
N GLU A 147 -14.77 -8.35 -9.04
CA GLU A 147 -15.63 -9.49 -9.37
C GLU A 147 -14.85 -10.80 -9.61
N ASP A 148 -13.60 -10.89 -9.18
CA ASP A 148 -12.86 -12.16 -9.14
C ASP A 148 -13.26 -12.95 -7.88
N TRP A 149 -14.45 -13.52 -7.95
CA TRP A 149 -15.10 -14.23 -6.82
C TRP A 149 -14.26 -15.37 -6.29
N LYS A 150 -13.55 -16.06 -7.17
CA LYS A 150 -12.70 -17.20 -6.78
C LYS A 150 -11.50 -16.74 -5.95
N THR A 151 -10.80 -15.73 -6.42
CA THR A 151 -9.67 -15.12 -5.68
C THR A 151 -10.17 -14.43 -4.41
N ALA A 152 -11.30 -13.73 -4.47
CA ALA A 152 -11.93 -13.11 -3.32
C ALA A 152 -12.19 -14.13 -2.22
N PHE A 153 -12.94 -15.21 -2.51
CA PHE A 153 -13.25 -16.23 -1.53
C PHE A 153 -11.99 -16.90 -0.97
N LYS A 154 -11.01 -17.22 -1.82
CA LYS A 154 -9.73 -17.82 -1.39
C LYS A 154 -9.05 -17.00 -0.30
N TYR A 155 -8.86 -15.69 -0.53
CA TYR A 155 -8.11 -14.85 0.40
C TYR A 155 -8.95 -14.38 1.60
N LEU A 156 -10.26 -14.25 1.47
CA LEU A 156 -11.16 -14.05 2.61
C LEU A 156 -11.15 -15.26 3.54
N LEU A 157 -11.14 -16.47 2.99
CA LEU A 157 -11.01 -17.71 3.77
C LEU A 157 -9.65 -17.79 4.47
N GLU A 158 -8.57 -17.35 3.80
CA GLU A 158 -7.24 -17.26 4.41
C GLU A 158 -7.23 -16.26 5.56
N ALA A 159 -7.81 -15.07 5.38
CA ALA A 159 -7.97 -14.09 6.44
C ALA A 159 -8.70 -14.67 7.65
N LYS A 160 -9.78 -15.43 7.41
CA LYS A 160 -10.53 -16.12 8.47
C LYS A 160 -9.69 -17.15 9.20
N LYS A 161 -8.91 -17.96 8.49
CA LYS A 161 -7.99 -18.95 9.08
C LYS A 161 -6.88 -18.30 9.91
N LEU A 162 -6.46 -17.10 9.55
CA LEU A 162 -5.48 -16.29 10.27
C LEU A 162 -6.09 -15.45 11.40
N ASN A 163 -7.37 -15.69 11.75
CA ASN A 163 -8.09 -14.99 12.81
C ASN A 163 -8.24 -13.47 12.57
N TYR A 164 -8.79 -13.10 11.41
CA TYR A 164 -9.16 -11.71 11.15
C TYR A 164 -10.32 -11.25 12.06
N GLU A 165 -10.06 -10.26 12.92
CA GLU A 165 -10.99 -9.84 13.99
C GLU A 165 -11.59 -8.44 13.80
N LYS A 166 -11.06 -7.60 12.89
CA LYS A 166 -11.50 -6.19 12.77
C LYS A 166 -12.98 -6.05 12.40
N ASN A 167 -13.45 -6.86 11.46
CA ASN A 167 -14.83 -6.83 10.96
C ASN A 167 -15.27 -8.25 10.56
N PRO A 168 -15.45 -9.16 11.51
CA PRO A 168 -15.71 -10.57 11.22
C PRO A 168 -17.06 -10.79 10.52
N GLY A 169 -18.09 -10.02 10.85
CA GLY A 169 -19.38 -10.06 10.16
C GLY A 169 -19.25 -9.67 8.68
N ARG A 170 -18.55 -8.59 8.39
CA ARG A 170 -18.30 -8.17 7.01
C ARG A 170 -17.49 -9.20 6.23
N LEU A 171 -16.49 -9.83 6.87
CA LEU A 171 -15.75 -10.94 6.27
C LEU A 171 -16.71 -12.06 5.84
N ASP A 172 -17.61 -12.48 6.72
CA ASP A 172 -18.58 -13.54 6.41
C ASP A 172 -19.57 -13.12 5.31
N ILE A 173 -20.04 -11.86 5.27
CA ILE A 173 -20.88 -11.35 4.17
C ILE A 173 -20.15 -11.44 2.83
N LEU A 174 -18.90 -10.94 2.76
CA LEU A 174 -18.13 -10.97 1.51
C LEU A 174 -17.86 -12.41 1.03
N MET A 175 -17.60 -13.33 1.96
CA MET A 175 -17.44 -14.76 1.65
C MET A 175 -18.75 -15.37 1.13
N GLY A 176 -19.87 -15.05 1.77
CA GLY A 176 -21.19 -15.49 1.33
C GLY A 176 -21.54 -15.00 -0.08
N ILE A 177 -21.33 -13.73 -0.36
CA ILE A 177 -21.56 -13.15 -1.69
C ILE A 177 -20.65 -13.80 -2.74
N SER A 178 -19.36 -13.95 -2.44
CA SER A 178 -18.43 -14.60 -3.37
C SER A 178 -18.85 -16.02 -3.73
N LEU A 179 -19.36 -16.78 -2.76
CA LEU A 179 -19.87 -18.14 -3.01
C LEU A 179 -21.20 -18.13 -3.77
N TYR A 180 -22.07 -17.16 -3.49
CA TYR A 180 -23.31 -16.96 -4.26
C TYR A 180 -23.01 -16.75 -5.75
N GLU A 181 -22.08 -15.87 -6.07
CA GLU A 181 -21.67 -15.59 -7.44
C GLU A 181 -20.98 -16.81 -8.12
N LEU A 182 -20.40 -17.69 -7.31
CA LEU A 182 -19.85 -18.98 -7.77
C LEU A 182 -20.93 -20.09 -7.85
N ASN A 183 -22.19 -19.77 -7.62
CA ASN A 183 -23.35 -20.68 -7.58
C ASN A 183 -23.28 -21.74 -6.48
N ASP A 184 -22.48 -21.54 -5.45
CA ASP A 184 -22.46 -22.39 -4.24
C ASP A 184 -23.39 -21.79 -3.17
N TYR A 185 -24.70 -21.93 -3.39
CA TYR A 185 -25.74 -21.35 -2.54
C TYR A 185 -25.78 -21.94 -1.14
N GLU A 186 -25.44 -23.20 -0.98
CA GLU A 186 -25.42 -23.88 0.32
C GLU A 186 -24.31 -23.31 1.22
N SER A 187 -23.10 -23.23 0.68
CA SER A 187 -21.99 -22.63 1.41
C SER A 187 -22.22 -21.14 1.65
N ALA A 188 -22.79 -20.40 0.68
CA ALA A 188 -23.14 -18.99 0.83
C ALA A 188 -24.08 -18.78 2.02
N ASN A 189 -25.17 -19.57 2.12
CA ASN A 189 -26.11 -19.51 3.24
C ASN A 189 -25.45 -19.77 4.59
N THR A 190 -24.46 -20.66 4.62
CA THR A 190 -23.69 -20.94 5.85
C THR A 190 -22.94 -19.69 6.34
N TYR A 191 -22.31 -18.92 5.44
CA TYR A 191 -21.60 -17.70 5.81
C TYR A 191 -22.54 -16.56 6.16
N PHE A 192 -23.66 -16.38 5.46
CA PHE A 192 -24.68 -15.41 5.85
C PHE A 192 -25.27 -15.72 7.23
N THR A 193 -25.49 -17.01 7.55
CA THR A 193 -25.95 -17.41 8.88
C THR A 193 -24.94 -17.05 9.98
N LYS A 194 -23.63 -17.18 9.72
CA LYS A 194 -22.59 -16.73 10.66
C LYS A 194 -22.60 -15.21 10.84
N ALA A 195 -22.85 -14.47 9.77
CA ALA A 195 -22.91 -13.01 9.81
C ALA A 195 -24.09 -12.46 10.63
N LEU A 196 -25.14 -13.26 10.91
CA LEU A 196 -26.26 -12.89 11.81
C LEU A 196 -25.81 -12.60 13.25
N SER A 197 -24.67 -13.16 13.67
CA SER A 197 -24.16 -12.99 15.04
C SER A 197 -23.56 -11.60 15.28
N PHE A 198 -23.47 -10.75 14.27
CA PHE A 198 -22.87 -9.42 14.35
C PHE A 198 -23.91 -8.36 14.02
N ASP A 199 -24.10 -7.41 14.93
CA ASP A 199 -25.14 -6.37 14.82
C ASP A 199 -25.02 -5.53 13.56
N ASP A 200 -23.80 -5.21 13.13
CA ASP A 200 -23.48 -4.40 11.95
C ASP A 200 -23.81 -5.08 10.62
N THR A 201 -23.91 -6.42 10.61
CA THR A 201 -24.19 -7.19 9.38
C THR A 201 -25.50 -7.97 9.42
N LYS A 202 -26.19 -7.99 10.55
CA LYS A 202 -27.40 -8.79 10.77
C LYS A 202 -28.48 -8.54 9.71
N ILE A 203 -28.82 -7.27 9.45
CA ILE A 203 -29.86 -6.89 8.46
C ILE A 203 -29.47 -7.35 7.06
N SER A 204 -28.20 -7.16 6.68
CA SER A 204 -27.71 -7.60 5.38
C SER A 204 -27.76 -9.13 5.25
N ALA A 205 -27.36 -9.84 6.32
CA ALA A 205 -27.38 -11.30 6.36
C ALA A 205 -28.80 -11.87 6.24
N GLU A 206 -29.77 -11.30 6.97
CA GLU A 206 -31.20 -11.66 6.87
C GLU A 206 -31.72 -11.47 5.44
N GLY A 207 -31.36 -10.38 4.79
CA GLY A 207 -31.73 -10.09 3.40
C GLY A 207 -31.20 -11.17 2.44
N TRP A 208 -29.92 -11.51 2.55
CA TRP A 208 -29.31 -12.55 1.71
C TRP A 208 -29.92 -13.93 1.93
N ILE A 209 -30.16 -14.32 3.18
CA ILE A 209 -30.78 -15.61 3.52
C ILE A 209 -32.20 -15.69 2.93
N SER A 210 -33.00 -14.61 3.07
CA SER A 210 -34.33 -14.55 2.46
C SER A 210 -34.26 -14.68 0.94
N TYR A 211 -33.35 -13.98 0.30
CA TYR A 211 -33.17 -14.04 -1.14
C TYR A 211 -32.78 -15.45 -1.63
N LEU A 212 -31.85 -16.13 -0.95
CA LEU A 212 -31.49 -17.51 -1.27
C LEU A 212 -32.68 -18.48 -1.12
N LYS A 213 -33.51 -18.24 -0.13
CA LYS A 213 -34.76 -19.04 0.06
C LYS A 213 -35.73 -18.82 -1.09
N ASP A 214 -35.88 -17.61 -1.58
CA ASP A 214 -36.77 -17.28 -2.71
C ASP A 214 -36.26 -17.93 -4.01
N ILE A 215 -34.94 -17.94 -4.24
CA ILE A 215 -34.32 -18.69 -5.35
C ILE A 215 -34.63 -20.17 -5.24
N SER A 216 -34.46 -20.78 -4.06
CA SER A 216 -34.72 -22.22 -3.84
C SER A 216 -36.19 -22.61 -4.05
N ASN A 217 -37.11 -21.67 -3.81
CA ASN A 217 -38.55 -21.82 -4.03
C ASN A 217 -38.98 -21.51 -5.48
N GLY A 218 -38.06 -21.09 -6.36
CA GLY A 218 -38.36 -20.71 -7.75
C GLY A 218 -39.12 -19.41 -7.89
N LEU A 219 -39.10 -18.55 -6.87
CA LEU A 219 -39.76 -17.22 -6.86
C LEU A 219 -38.95 -16.13 -7.54
N VAL A 220 -37.65 -16.35 -7.67
CA VAL A 220 -36.68 -15.44 -8.33
C VAL A 220 -35.80 -16.28 -9.23
N LYS A 221 -35.42 -15.70 -10.42
CA LYS A 221 -34.50 -16.32 -11.38
C LYS A 221 -33.12 -15.69 -11.28
#